data_089e442ece34fef08f235c69b2399781
#
_entry.id   089e442ece34fef08f235c69b2399781
#
_cell.length_a   1.000
_cell.length_b   1.000
_cell.length_c   1.000
_cell.angle_alpha   90.00
_cell.angle_beta   90.00
_cell.angle_gamma   90.00
#
_symmetry.space_group_name_H-M   'P 1'
#
loop_
_entity.id
_entity.type
_entity.pdbx_description
1 polymer ?
#
loop_
_entity_poly.entity_id
_entity_poly.type
_entity_poly.pdbx_seq_one_letter_code
_entity_poly.pdbx_strand_id
1 'polypeptide(L)'
;KLAETKKALEDGADEIDMVINICDVKNGAYNKVEDEIRLLKEATGDKILKVIIETCYLTKEEKIAMCHAVTNAGADFIKTSTGFGTAGATMEDVLLMKEHIGADVKIKAAGGIRTKEDMENYIKAGCARLGTSSAVDILG
;
A
#
# COMPACT_ATOMS: atom_id res chain seq x y z
N LYS A 1 4.06 -5.47 -15.39
CA LYS A 1 4.20 -4.36 -14.42
C LYS A 1 5.44 -3.50 -14.65
N LEU A 2 6.58 -4.13 -14.88
CA LEU A 2 7.84 -3.38 -15.07
C LEU A 2 7.79 -2.47 -16.29
N ALA A 3 7.29 -2.99 -17.43
CA ALA A 3 7.18 -2.21 -18.65
C ALA A 3 6.23 -1.00 -18.49
N GLU A 4 5.11 -1.21 -17.80
CA GLU A 4 4.14 -0.14 -17.53
C GLU A 4 4.74 0.92 -16.60
N THR A 5 5.51 0.49 -15.58
CA THR A 5 6.20 1.39 -14.67
C THR A 5 7.22 2.26 -15.41
N LYS A 6 8.04 1.65 -16.26
CA LYS A 6 9.02 2.39 -17.07
C LYS A 6 8.36 3.41 -17.97
N LYS A 7 7.27 3.04 -18.62
CA LYS A 7 6.53 3.95 -19.49
C LYS A 7 5.93 5.11 -18.70
N ALA A 8 5.33 4.85 -17.53
CA ALA A 8 4.78 5.90 -16.68
C ALA A 8 5.85 6.89 -16.26
N LEU A 9 7.06 6.42 -15.93
CA LEU A 9 8.18 7.29 -15.56
C LEU A 9 8.66 8.13 -16.74
N GLU A 10 8.73 7.55 -17.93
CA GLU A 10 9.06 8.28 -19.16
C GLU A 10 8.04 9.38 -19.44
N ASP A 11 6.77 9.14 -19.12
CA ASP A 11 5.67 10.08 -19.27
C ASP A 11 5.62 11.15 -18.15
N GLY A 12 6.58 11.12 -17.21
CA GLY A 12 6.73 12.14 -16.18
C GLY A 12 6.07 11.83 -14.84
N ALA A 13 5.71 10.57 -14.57
CA ALA A 13 5.14 10.20 -13.29
C ALA A 13 6.15 10.35 -12.15
N ASP A 14 5.73 10.94 -11.04
CA ASP A 14 6.54 11.10 -9.82
C ASP A 14 6.24 10.02 -8.78
N GLU A 15 5.09 9.37 -8.89
CA GLU A 15 4.64 8.32 -7.98
C GLU A 15 4.07 7.16 -8.77
N ILE A 16 4.38 5.94 -8.35
CA ILE A 16 3.90 4.70 -9.00
C ILE A 16 3.17 3.88 -7.95
N ASP A 17 1.97 3.42 -8.30
CA ASP A 17 1.19 2.46 -7.51
C ASP A 17 1.30 1.08 -8.16
N MET A 18 1.61 0.05 -7.38
CA MET A 18 1.55 -1.34 -7.83
C MET A 18 0.66 -2.14 -6.91
N VAL A 19 -0.03 -3.13 -7.46
CA VAL A 19 -0.80 -4.11 -6.69
C VAL A 19 0.01 -5.40 -6.63
N ILE A 20 0.14 -6.00 -5.44
CA ILE A 20 0.85 -7.29 -5.30
C ILE A 20 0.10 -8.39 -6.05
N ASN A 21 0.82 -9.46 -6.40
CA ASN A 21 0.20 -10.64 -6.98
C ASN A 21 -0.46 -11.47 -5.86
N ILE A 22 -1.77 -11.35 -5.73
CA ILE A 22 -2.54 -12.04 -4.68
C ILE A 22 -2.39 -13.56 -4.80
N CYS A 23 -2.33 -14.09 -6.02
CA CYS A 23 -2.15 -15.53 -6.24
C CYS A 23 -0.82 -16.02 -5.65
N ASP A 24 0.26 -15.26 -5.85
CA ASP A 24 1.56 -15.61 -5.28
C ASP A 24 1.53 -15.59 -3.75
N VAL A 25 0.84 -14.62 -3.16
CA VAL A 25 0.66 -14.56 -1.70
C VAL A 25 -0.09 -15.79 -1.20
N LYS A 26 -1.20 -16.16 -1.85
CA LYS A 26 -2.02 -17.31 -1.47
C LYS A 26 -1.25 -18.63 -1.62
N ASN A 27 -0.30 -18.69 -2.52
CA ASN A 27 0.56 -19.86 -2.72
C ASN A 27 1.79 -19.87 -1.78
N GLY A 28 1.92 -18.89 -0.90
CA GLY A 28 3.05 -18.77 0.01
C GLY A 28 4.35 -18.33 -0.67
N ALA A 29 4.26 -17.82 -1.91
CA ALA A 29 5.42 -17.39 -2.69
C ALA A 29 5.83 -15.94 -2.33
N TYR A 30 6.07 -15.68 -1.05
CA TYR A 30 6.37 -14.33 -0.55
C TYR A 30 7.67 -13.74 -1.10
N ASN A 31 8.67 -14.59 -1.33
CA ASN A 31 9.93 -14.15 -1.93
C ASN A 31 9.74 -13.62 -3.34
N LYS A 32 8.83 -14.22 -4.09
CA LYS A 32 8.49 -13.80 -5.45
C LYS A 32 7.87 -12.41 -5.45
N VAL A 33 6.97 -12.15 -4.49
CA VAL A 33 6.33 -10.85 -4.32
C VAL A 33 7.37 -9.80 -3.92
N GLU A 34 8.23 -10.12 -2.97
CA GLU A 34 9.31 -9.23 -2.53
C GLU A 34 10.26 -8.88 -3.68
N ASP A 35 10.66 -9.86 -4.48
CA ASP A 35 11.55 -9.65 -5.63
C ASP A 35 10.90 -8.74 -6.68
N GLU A 36 9.61 -8.90 -6.94
CA GLU A 36 8.86 -8.04 -7.86
C GLU A 36 8.83 -6.60 -7.36
N ILE A 37 8.56 -6.39 -6.07
CA ILE A 37 8.57 -5.04 -5.46
C ILE A 37 9.94 -4.41 -5.58
N ARG A 38 11.00 -5.18 -5.27
CA ARG A 38 12.38 -4.70 -5.35
C ARG A 38 12.74 -4.28 -6.77
N LEU A 39 12.35 -5.09 -7.75
CA LEU A 39 12.60 -4.80 -9.16
C LEU A 39 11.92 -3.50 -9.60
N LEU A 40 10.66 -3.30 -9.18
CA LEU A 40 9.95 -2.07 -9.47
C LEU A 40 10.54 -0.86 -8.74
N LYS A 41 11.00 -1.03 -7.51
CA LYS A 41 11.66 0.06 -6.79
C LYS A 41 12.96 0.47 -7.47
N GLU A 42 13.74 -0.48 -7.95
CA GLU A 42 14.94 -0.18 -8.73
C GLU A 42 14.60 0.63 -10.00
N ALA A 43 13.49 0.27 -10.66
CA ALA A 43 13.04 0.98 -11.85
C ALA A 43 12.55 2.40 -11.55
N THR A 44 11.92 2.62 -10.38
CA THR A 44 11.42 3.94 -9.98
C THR A 44 12.53 4.87 -9.49
N GLY A 45 13.66 4.30 -9.05
CA GLY A 45 14.78 5.07 -8.54
C GLY A 45 14.40 5.91 -7.33
N ASP A 46 14.54 7.24 -7.44
CA ASP A 46 14.20 8.20 -6.38
C ASP A 46 12.73 8.63 -6.39
N LYS A 47 11.93 8.14 -7.33
CA LYS A 47 10.48 8.36 -7.34
C LYS A 47 9.80 7.50 -6.28
N ILE A 48 8.56 7.82 -5.95
CA ILE A 48 7.80 7.13 -4.91
C ILE A 48 7.14 5.87 -5.47
N LEU A 49 7.38 4.73 -4.82
CA LEU A 49 6.69 3.48 -5.08
C LEU A 49 5.73 3.18 -3.93
N LYS A 50 4.45 3.03 -4.24
CA LYS A 50 3.40 2.62 -3.30
C LYS A 50 2.96 1.21 -3.64
N VAL A 51 2.94 0.34 -2.65
CA VAL A 51 2.58 -1.07 -2.82
C VAL A 51 1.21 -1.32 -2.19
N ILE A 52 0.24 -1.67 -3.01
CA ILE A 52 -1.12 -1.97 -2.59
C ILE A 52 -1.18 -3.46 -2.27
N ILE A 53 -1.44 -3.80 -1.02
CA ILE A 53 -1.50 -5.21 -0.59
C ILE A 53 -2.92 -5.77 -0.60
N GLU A 54 -3.93 -4.95 -0.79
CA GLU A 54 -5.36 -5.32 -0.83
C GLU A 54 -5.76 -6.16 0.38
N THR A 55 -5.74 -5.53 1.54
CA THR A 55 -5.91 -6.19 2.84
C THR A 55 -7.17 -7.04 2.96
N CYS A 56 -8.25 -6.68 2.24
CA CYS A 56 -9.51 -7.41 2.30
C CYS A 56 -9.41 -8.86 1.80
N TYR A 57 -8.39 -9.19 1.02
CA TYR A 57 -8.17 -10.54 0.50
C TYR A 57 -7.13 -11.33 1.30
N LEU A 58 -6.48 -10.72 2.29
CA LEU A 58 -5.36 -11.32 3.00
C LEU A 58 -5.75 -11.76 4.42
N THR A 59 -5.16 -12.88 4.85
CA THR A 59 -5.19 -13.27 6.27
C THR A 59 -4.24 -12.38 7.07
N LYS A 60 -4.32 -12.45 8.40
CA LYS A 60 -3.43 -11.72 9.29
C LYS A 60 -1.96 -12.07 9.01
N GLU A 61 -1.64 -13.36 8.87
CA GLU A 61 -0.28 -13.82 8.58
C GLU A 61 0.23 -13.29 7.24
N GLU A 62 -0.63 -13.30 6.23
CA GLU A 62 -0.31 -12.77 4.90
C GLU A 62 -0.05 -11.27 4.94
N LYS A 63 -0.83 -10.52 5.70
CA LYS A 63 -0.61 -9.08 5.90
C LYS A 63 0.74 -8.80 6.53
N ILE A 64 1.12 -9.55 7.56
CA ILE A 64 2.42 -9.43 8.23
C ILE A 64 3.55 -9.74 7.25
N ALA A 65 3.42 -10.83 6.49
CA ALA A 65 4.42 -11.20 5.48
C ALA A 65 4.59 -10.11 4.43
N MET A 66 3.50 -9.47 4.00
CA MET A 66 3.56 -8.38 3.04
C MET A 66 4.18 -7.12 3.62
N CYS A 67 3.95 -6.83 4.89
CA CYS A 67 4.64 -5.72 5.56
C CYS A 67 6.16 -5.90 5.52
N HIS A 68 6.63 -7.11 5.78
CA HIS A 68 8.06 -7.44 5.71
C HIS A 68 8.59 -7.37 4.28
N ALA A 69 7.83 -7.90 3.31
CA ALA A 69 8.23 -7.88 1.90
C ALA A 69 8.37 -6.44 1.38
N VAL A 70 7.40 -5.58 1.68
CA VAL A 70 7.42 -4.16 1.29
C VAL A 70 8.62 -3.45 1.91
N THR A 71 8.86 -3.68 3.19
CA THR A 71 9.97 -3.07 3.92
C THR A 71 11.32 -3.52 3.37
N ASN A 72 11.50 -4.83 3.19
CA ASN A 72 12.76 -5.41 2.71
C ASN A 72 13.06 -5.00 1.26
N ALA A 73 12.03 -4.84 0.45
CA ALA A 73 12.19 -4.42 -0.94
C ALA A 73 12.46 -2.91 -1.11
N GLY A 74 12.31 -2.13 -0.06
CA GLY A 74 12.63 -0.70 -0.07
C GLY A 74 11.55 0.20 -0.64
N ALA A 75 10.31 -0.24 -0.73
CA ALA A 75 9.20 0.60 -1.17
C ALA A 75 8.97 1.77 -0.19
N ASP A 76 8.39 2.85 -0.69
CA ASP A 76 8.18 4.07 0.09
C ASP A 76 6.88 4.04 0.90
N PHE A 77 5.81 3.44 0.33
CA PHE A 77 4.51 3.34 0.96
C PHE A 77 3.94 1.92 0.87
N ILE A 78 3.22 1.54 1.91
CA ILE A 78 2.32 0.39 1.88
C ILE A 78 0.89 0.93 1.91
N LYS A 79 0.04 0.47 0.98
CA LYS A 79 -1.33 0.94 0.82
C LYS A 79 -2.30 -0.21 1.09
N THR A 80 -3.38 0.06 1.82
CA THR A 80 -4.35 -0.96 2.22
C THR A 80 -5.13 -1.54 1.04
N SER A 81 -5.62 -0.69 0.14
CA SER A 81 -6.66 -1.09 -0.82
C SER A 81 -6.59 -0.29 -2.11
N THR A 82 -7.08 -0.90 -3.21
CA THR A 82 -7.27 -0.21 -4.48
C THR A 82 -8.52 0.68 -4.46
N GLY A 83 -9.49 0.37 -3.62
CA GLY A 83 -10.84 0.93 -3.66
C GLY A 83 -11.82 0.08 -4.47
N PHE A 84 -11.33 -0.94 -5.17
CA PHE A 84 -12.16 -1.84 -5.99
C PHE A 84 -12.36 -3.22 -5.36
N GLY A 85 -11.73 -3.50 -4.22
CA GLY A 85 -11.91 -4.75 -3.48
C GLY A 85 -13.22 -4.79 -2.71
N THR A 86 -13.44 -5.89 -1.97
CA THR A 86 -14.66 -6.11 -1.20
C THR A 86 -14.77 -5.20 0.03
N ALA A 87 -13.65 -4.70 0.52
CA ALA A 87 -13.61 -3.77 1.65
C ALA A 87 -12.41 -2.83 1.51
N GLY A 88 -12.48 -1.70 2.17
CA GLY A 88 -11.40 -0.72 2.22
C GLY A 88 -10.55 -0.84 3.48
N ALA A 89 -9.95 0.27 3.88
CA ALA A 89 -9.12 0.34 5.08
C ALA A 89 -9.93 0.04 6.35
N THR A 90 -9.27 -0.63 7.30
CA THR A 90 -9.79 -0.80 8.66
C THR A 90 -8.73 -0.34 9.65
N MET A 91 -9.17 0.09 10.82
CA MET A 91 -8.24 0.51 11.89
C MET A 91 -7.34 -0.65 12.32
N GLU A 92 -7.90 -1.84 12.43
CA GLU A 92 -7.16 -3.06 12.77
C GLU A 92 -5.99 -3.29 11.80
N ASP A 93 -6.25 -3.18 10.50
CA ASP A 93 -5.23 -3.37 9.47
C ASP A 93 -4.14 -2.31 9.54
N VAL A 94 -4.51 -1.05 9.74
CA VAL A 94 -3.55 0.04 9.86
C VAL A 94 -2.63 -0.15 11.07
N LEU A 95 -3.20 -0.50 12.22
CA LEU A 95 -2.41 -0.75 13.42
C LEU A 95 -1.48 -1.95 13.24
N LEU A 96 -1.95 -3.02 12.60
CA LEU A 96 -1.15 -4.19 12.29
C LEU A 96 0.03 -3.83 11.37
N MET A 97 -0.24 -3.06 10.33
CA MET A 97 0.79 -2.62 9.40
C MET A 97 1.83 -1.74 10.11
N LYS A 98 1.38 -0.80 10.93
CA LYS A 98 2.29 0.08 11.69
C LYS A 98 3.23 -0.70 12.60
N GLU A 99 2.75 -1.79 13.18
CA GLU A 99 3.54 -2.65 14.05
C GLU A 99 4.64 -3.41 13.30
N HIS A 100 4.39 -3.76 12.03
CA HIS A 100 5.25 -4.69 11.28
C HIS A 100 6.08 -4.06 10.16
N ILE A 101 5.84 -2.81 9.79
CA ILE A 101 6.65 -2.13 8.77
C ILE A 101 7.89 -1.49 9.39
N GLY A 102 8.91 -1.28 8.55
CA GLY A 102 10.11 -0.55 8.95
C GLY A 102 9.88 0.96 9.07
N ALA A 103 10.83 1.66 9.68
CA ALA A 103 10.73 3.10 9.94
C ALA A 103 10.65 3.95 8.66
N ASP A 104 11.21 3.45 7.55
CA ASP A 104 11.26 4.18 6.28
C ASP A 104 10.02 3.98 5.41
N VAL A 105 9.12 3.07 5.80
CA VAL A 105 7.87 2.79 5.07
C VAL A 105 6.73 3.56 5.69
N LYS A 106 5.95 4.25 4.85
CA LYS A 106 4.78 5.01 5.28
C LYS A 106 3.50 4.29 4.87
N ILE A 107 2.42 4.57 5.58
CA ILE A 107 1.12 3.92 5.35
C ILE A 107 0.18 4.88 4.63
N LYS A 108 -0.49 4.37 3.58
CA LYS A 108 -1.65 5.03 2.98
C LYS A 108 -2.88 4.15 3.20
N ALA A 109 -3.86 4.68 3.93
CA ALA A 109 -5.16 4.03 4.09
C ALA A 109 -6.09 4.51 2.98
N ALA A 110 -6.76 3.59 2.31
CA ALA A 110 -7.63 3.90 1.18
C ALA A 110 -8.91 3.05 1.22
N GLY A 111 -10.03 3.65 0.83
CA GLY A 111 -11.34 3.03 0.86
C GLY A 111 -11.95 3.01 2.26
N GLY A 112 -13.26 3.11 2.36
CA GLY A 112 -13.97 3.04 3.64
C GLY A 112 -13.82 4.25 4.55
N ILE A 113 -13.11 5.29 4.13
CA ILE A 113 -12.92 6.53 4.91
C ILE A 113 -14.01 7.51 4.48
N ARG A 114 -14.97 7.77 5.35
CA ARG A 114 -16.18 8.50 4.98
C ARG A 114 -16.45 9.74 5.83
N THR A 115 -15.82 9.87 6.99
CA THR A 115 -16.05 11.00 7.91
C THR A 115 -14.73 11.65 8.28
N LYS A 116 -14.81 12.89 8.78
CA LYS A 116 -13.66 13.60 9.30
C LYS A 116 -13.06 12.87 10.51
N GLU A 117 -13.91 12.28 11.35
CA GLU A 117 -13.48 11.48 12.49
C GLU A 117 -12.65 10.26 12.03
N ASP A 118 -13.11 9.56 10.98
CA ASP A 118 -12.34 8.46 10.38
C ASP A 118 -10.96 8.94 9.94
N MET A 119 -10.88 10.06 9.25
CA MET A 119 -9.61 10.63 8.77
C MET A 119 -8.67 10.93 9.94
N GLU A 120 -9.18 11.57 10.98
CA GLU A 120 -8.40 11.90 12.18
C GLU A 120 -7.89 10.63 12.88
N ASN A 121 -8.73 9.62 13.00
CA ASN A 121 -8.38 8.35 13.64
C ASN A 121 -7.26 7.63 12.88
N TYR A 122 -7.33 7.60 11.55
CA TYR A 122 -6.29 6.97 10.73
C TYR A 122 -4.96 7.72 10.82
N ILE A 123 -5.00 9.03 10.85
CA ILE A 123 -3.79 9.84 11.02
C ILE A 123 -3.15 9.58 12.38
N LYS A 124 -3.95 9.52 13.45
CA LYS A 124 -3.47 9.18 14.80
C LYS A 124 -2.88 7.79 14.88
N ALA A 125 -3.42 6.84 14.10
CA ALA A 125 -2.92 5.47 14.04
C ALA A 125 -1.59 5.34 13.29
N GLY A 126 -1.14 6.40 12.61
CA GLY A 126 0.14 6.44 11.94
C GLY A 126 0.12 6.51 10.43
N CYS A 127 -1.05 6.74 9.82
CA CYS A 127 -1.13 6.92 8.37
C CYS A 127 -0.50 8.25 7.96
N ALA A 128 0.35 8.20 6.94
CA ALA A 128 0.95 9.40 6.35
C ALA A 128 0.06 10.01 5.29
N ARG A 129 -0.76 9.18 4.61
CA ARG A 129 -1.70 9.60 3.58
C ARG A 129 -3.01 8.84 3.69
N LEU A 130 -4.08 9.47 3.23
CA LEU A 130 -5.42 8.89 3.17
C LEU A 130 -5.96 9.02 1.75
N GLY A 131 -6.62 7.96 1.26
CA GLY A 131 -7.31 7.96 -0.03
C GLY A 131 -8.80 7.81 0.19
N THR A 132 -9.57 8.83 -0.18
CA THR A 132 -11.03 8.82 -0.07
C THR A 132 -11.65 9.64 -1.19
N SER A 133 -12.73 9.13 -1.76
CA SER A 133 -13.52 9.86 -2.76
C SER A 133 -14.39 10.94 -2.14
N SER A 134 -14.54 10.93 -0.81
CA SER A 134 -15.40 11.85 -0.06
C SER A 134 -14.62 13.01 0.57
N ALA A 135 -13.34 13.18 0.27
CA ALA A 135 -12.48 14.18 0.91
C ALA A 135 -13.02 15.62 0.79
N VAL A 136 -13.55 15.97 -0.38
CA VAL A 136 -14.10 17.31 -0.62
C VAL A 136 -15.32 17.56 0.27
N ASP A 137 -16.20 16.57 0.38
CA ASP A 137 -17.41 16.68 1.21
C ASP A 137 -17.07 16.70 2.70
N ILE A 138 -16.05 15.94 3.11
CA ILE A 138 -15.63 15.84 4.51
C ILE A 138 -14.92 17.13 4.96
N LEU A 139 -14.07 17.68 4.11
CA LEU A 139 -13.22 18.83 4.45
C LEU A 139 -13.86 20.18 4.06
N GLY A 140 -14.75 20.13 3.09
CA GLY A 140 -15.44 21.31 2.59
C GLY A 140 -16.56 21.77 3.49
#